data_95d86fa5c5e7a23982f14065509db6d9
#
_entry.id   95d86fa5c5e7a23982f14065509db6d9
#
_cell.length_a   1.000
_cell.length_b   1.000
_cell.length_c   1.000
_cell.angle_alpha   90.00
_cell.angle_beta   90.00
_cell.angle_gamma   90.00
#
_symmetry.space_group_name_H-M   'P 1'
#
loop_
_entity.id
_entity.type
_entity.pdbx_description
1 polymer ?
#
loop_
_entity_poly.entity_id
_entity_poly.type
_entity_poly.pdbx_seq_one_letter_code
_entity_poly.pdbx_strand_id
1 'polypeptide(L)'
;MKACRNFFDVNINTHVYDGTLKAVLETFYPDAEIRYTTDGSVPTAKSELYTQPFIWEGNIDLQAAAFKDGKMLGKVNGKKLYANLISGKRYTTTPHWGWMSGDIFGENDVLGTDSTTLGLTNGKRGNIASFTPWVAFKLNEKNNNELVFSVDMEKPVTISKVVFGTLYNPAFRVLPASAARVEVSTDGKEFKEIAQASYTREYPEHGRKMFTDTLECTPTEARYIKVTLKSGGTLRNGIDCRKDSPEDIIPSDLYVDEIEVY
;
A
#
# COMPACT_ATOMS: atom_id res chain seq x y z
N MET A 1 1.39 -25.15 4.25
CA MET A 1 0.17 -25.57 4.96
C MET A 1 -0.84 -24.43 4.87
N LYS A 2 -1.95 -24.59 4.16
CA LYS A 2 -3.07 -23.63 4.27
C LYS A 2 -3.62 -23.75 5.69
N ALA A 3 -3.59 -22.67 6.46
CA ALA A 3 -4.25 -22.65 7.75
C ALA A 3 -5.72 -23.04 7.56
N CYS A 4 -6.17 -24.03 8.32
CA CYS A 4 -7.57 -24.42 8.33
C CYS A 4 -8.36 -23.22 8.88
N ARG A 5 -9.04 -22.46 8.01
CA ARG A 5 -9.89 -21.36 8.45
C ARG A 5 -11.08 -21.96 9.19
N ASN A 6 -11.37 -21.43 10.37
CA ASN A 6 -12.56 -21.85 11.09
C ASN A 6 -13.78 -21.45 10.26
N PHE A 7 -14.73 -22.36 10.07
CA PHE A 7 -15.93 -22.16 9.27
C PHE A 7 -16.76 -20.93 9.70
N PHE A 8 -16.66 -20.55 10.98
CA PHE A 8 -17.37 -19.42 11.56
C PHE A 8 -16.57 -18.12 11.59
N ASP A 9 -15.32 -18.14 11.19
CA ASP A 9 -14.50 -16.92 11.20
C ASP A 9 -14.98 -15.93 10.13
N VAL A 10 -14.95 -14.64 10.46
CA VAL A 10 -15.22 -13.56 9.52
C VAL A 10 -13.89 -13.13 8.87
N ASN A 11 -13.83 -13.18 7.54
CA ASN A 11 -12.72 -12.58 6.78
C ASN A 11 -12.97 -11.09 6.63
N ILE A 12 -11.93 -10.29 6.88
CA ILE A 12 -11.94 -8.85 6.67
C ILE A 12 -11.02 -8.56 5.48
N ASN A 13 -11.60 -8.14 4.37
CA ASN A 13 -10.90 -7.77 3.15
C ASN A 13 -11.17 -6.29 2.80
N THR A 14 -10.33 -5.75 1.93
CA THR A 14 -10.56 -4.44 1.32
C THR A 14 -10.55 -4.62 -0.20
N HIS A 15 -11.54 -4.06 -0.88
CA HIS A 15 -11.64 -4.09 -2.33
C HIS A 15 -12.00 -2.70 -2.87
N VAL A 16 -11.55 -2.42 -4.07
CA VAL A 16 -11.91 -1.18 -4.76
C VAL A 16 -13.14 -1.42 -5.62
N TYR A 17 -14.20 -0.65 -5.36
CA TYR A 17 -15.42 -0.61 -6.13
C TYR A 17 -15.64 0.81 -6.64
N ASP A 18 -15.76 0.99 -7.94
CA ASP A 18 -15.99 2.29 -8.58
C ASP A 18 -14.99 3.39 -8.12
N GLY A 19 -13.71 3.03 -8.06
CA GLY A 19 -12.65 3.95 -7.64
C GLY A 19 -12.64 4.30 -6.15
N THR A 20 -13.40 3.54 -5.34
CA THR A 20 -13.49 3.74 -3.89
C THR A 20 -13.11 2.47 -3.14
N LEU A 21 -12.22 2.60 -2.16
CA LEU A 21 -11.83 1.49 -1.29
C LEU A 21 -12.94 1.21 -0.28
N LYS A 22 -13.41 -0.04 -0.22
CA LYS A 22 -14.47 -0.51 0.70
C LYS A 22 -14.02 -1.69 1.53
N ALA A 23 -14.47 -1.77 2.77
CA ALA A 23 -14.33 -2.93 3.62
C ALA A 23 -15.38 -3.98 3.25
N VAL A 24 -14.94 -5.23 3.12
CA VAL A 24 -15.76 -6.40 2.80
C VAL A 24 -15.61 -7.42 3.90
N LEU A 25 -16.72 -7.82 4.48
CA LEU A 25 -16.77 -8.82 5.55
C LEU A 25 -17.49 -10.08 5.03
N GLU A 26 -16.86 -11.23 5.18
CA GLU A 26 -17.36 -12.49 4.65
C GLU A 26 -17.22 -13.62 5.67
N THR A 27 -18.18 -14.51 5.72
CA THR A 27 -18.11 -15.77 6.48
C THR A 27 -18.56 -16.92 5.60
N PHE A 28 -18.03 -18.11 5.85
CA PHE A 28 -18.45 -19.32 5.15
C PHE A 28 -19.77 -19.89 5.68
N TYR A 29 -20.30 -19.35 6.78
CA TYR A 29 -21.58 -19.80 7.34
C TYR A 29 -22.73 -18.91 6.86
N PRO A 30 -23.55 -19.36 5.89
CA PRO A 30 -24.50 -18.50 5.18
C PRO A 30 -25.66 -17.98 6.06
N ASP A 31 -25.98 -18.67 7.17
CA ASP A 31 -27.04 -18.25 8.09
C ASP A 31 -26.57 -17.37 9.24
N ALA A 32 -25.30 -16.93 9.22
CA ALA A 32 -24.79 -16.06 10.26
C ALA A 32 -25.00 -14.58 9.91
N GLU A 33 -25.37 -13.80 10.91
CA GLU A 33 -25.24 -12.35 10.89
C GLU A 33 -23.79 -11.97 11.18
N ILE A 34 -23.20 -11.11 10.36
CA ILE A 34 -21.90 -10.51 10.68
C ILE A 34 -22.16 -9.20 11.42
N ARG A 35 -21.60 -9.09 12.64
CA ARG A 35 -21.61 -7.88 13.44
C ARG A 35 -20.20 -7.31 13.55
N TYR A 36 -20.08 -5.99 13.53
CA TYR A 36 -18.77 -5.35 13.54
C TYR A 36 -18.75 -4.06 14.37
N THR A 37 -17.54 -3.62 14.72
CA THR A 37 -17.22 -2.34 15.35
C THR A 37 -16.02 -1.72 14.62
N THR A 38 -15.86 -0.40 14.68
CA THR A 38 -14.77 0.33 14.01
C THR A 38 -13.80 1.00 14.99
N ASP A 39 -14.04 0.83 16.30
CA ASP A 39 -13.28 1.43 17.39
C ASP A 39 -12.37 0.45 18.15
N GLY A 40 -12.25 -0.79 17.65
CA GLY A 40 -11.49 -1.87 18.30
C GLY A 40 -12.23 -2.61 19.39
N SER A 41 -13.45 -2.22 19.74
CA SER A 41 -14.26 -2.93 20.73
C SER A 41 -14.71 -4.29 20.20
N VAL A 42 -14.93 -5.26 21.09
CA VAL A 42 -15.45 -6.59 20.76
C VAL A 42 -16.89 -6.48 20.27
N PRO A 43 -17.22 -6.96 19.06
CA PRO A 43 -18.60 -6.96 18.57
C PRO A 43 -19.54 -7.78 19.47
N THR A 44 -20.76 -7.31 19.63
CA THR A 44 -21.86 -7.98 20.33
C THR A 44 -23.03 -8.19 19.39
N ALA A 45 -24.05 -8.92 19.81
CA ALA A 45 -25.29 -9.08 19.04
C ALA A 45 -26.03 -7.74 18.79
N LYS A 46 -25.66 -6.67 19.50
CA LYS A 46 -26.22 -5.32 19.35
C LYS A 46 -25.34 -4.40 18.51
N SER A 47 -24.13 -4.83 18.13
CA SER A 47 -23.23 -4.07 17.28
C SER A 47 -23.79 -3.95 15.87
N GLU A 48 -23.19 -3.10 15.06
CA GLU A 48 -23.68 -2.84 13.70
C GLU A 48 -23.73 -4.13 12.85
N LEU A 49 -24.82 -4.27 12.10
CA LEU A 49 -25.04 -5.41 11.20
C LEU A 49 -24.41 -5.13 9.86
N TYR A 50 -23.51 -5.98 9.42
CA TYR A 50 -22.96 -5.90 8.07
C TYR A 50 -23.96 -6.42 7.04
N THR A 51 -24.33 -5.55 6.11
CA THR A 51 -25.29 -5.89 5.02
C THR A 51 -24.67 -5.73 3.64
N GLN A 52 -23.63 -4.90 3.51
CA GLN A 52 -22.96 -4.62 2.25
C GLN A 52 -21.57 -4.01 2.48
N PRO A 53 -20.68 -4.02 1.48
CA PRO A 53 -19.39 -3.32 1.56
C PRO A 53 -19.54 -1.83 1.92
N PHE A 54 -18.76 -1.34 2.87
CA PHE A 54 -18.84 0.02 3.37
C PHE A 54 -17.53 0.79 3.25
N ILE A 55 -17.64 2.11 3.11
CA ILE A 55 -16.53 3.07 3.11
C ILE A 55 -16.26 3.46 4.56
N TRP A 56 -15.01 3.72 4.88
CA TRP A 56 -14.60 4.31 6.17
C TRP A 56 -13.76 5.55 5.95
N GLU A 57 -13.67 6.40 6.96
CA GLU A 57 -12.84 7.60 6.96
C GLU A 57 -11.75 7.48 8.01
N GLY A 58 -10.56 7.97 7.68
CA GLY A 58 -9.40 7.93 8.58
C GLY A 58 -8.93 6.53 8.94
N ASN A 59 -8.39 6.40 10.14
CA ASN A 59 -7.88 5.12 10.65
C ASN A 59 -8.91 4.48 11.57
N ILE A 60 -9.28 3.24 11.31
CA ILE A 60 -10.21 2.46 12.14
C ILE A 60 -9.58 1.15 12.61
N ASP A 61 -9.99 0.67 13.77
CA ASP A 61 -9.70 -0.67 14.26
C ASP A 61 -10.97 -1.52 14.10
N LEU A 62 -11.10 -2.15 12.93
CA LEU A 62 -12.26 -2.94 12.57
C LEU A 62 -12.21 -4.30 13.25
N GLN A 63 -13.22 -4.61 14.04
CA GLN A 63 -13.43 -5.92 14.66
C GLN A 63 -14.72 -6.51 14.13
N ALA A 64 -14.71 -7.80 13.78
CA ALA A 64 -15.90 -8.49 13.23
C ALA A 64 -16.02 -9.90 13.78
N ALA A 65 -17.27 -10.34 13.98
CA ALA A 65 -17.61 -11.69 14.40
C ALA A 65 -18.94 -12.13 13.77
N ALA A 66 -19.09 -13.44 13.60
CA ALA A 66 -20.32 -14.06 13.15
C ALA A 66 -21.26 -14.34 14.35
N PHE A 67 -22.56 -14.15 14.17
CA PHE A 67 -23.58 -14.39 15.17
C PHE A 67 -24.74 -15.22 14.60
N LYS A 68 -25.38 -16.02 15.45
CA LYS A 68 -26.66 -16.68 15.16
C LYS A 68 -27.50 -16.71 16.44
N ASP A 69 -28.76 -16.34 16.33
CA ASP A 69 -29.71 -16.29 17.43
C ASP A 69 -29.18 -15.52 18.64
N GLY A 70 -28.48 -14.39 18.35
CA GLY A 70 -27.87 -13.52 19.36
C GLY A 70 -26.59 -14.05 20.03
N LYS A 71 -26.08 -15.22 19.62
CA LYS A 71 -24.86 -15.83 20.16
C LYS A 71 -23.72 -15.71 19.17
N MET A 72 -22.54 -15.33 19.67
CA MET A 72 -21.33 -15.28 18.85
C MET A 72 -20.91 -16.71 18.44
N LEU A 73 -20.54 -16.85 17.16
CA LEU A 73 -19.96 -18.06 16.59
C LEU A 73 -18.48 -17.82 16.31
N GLY A 74 -17.62 -18.81 16.63
CA GLY A 74 -16.18 -18.68 16.35
C GLY A 74 -15.49 -17.60 17.21
N LYS A 75 -14.57 -16.87 16.62
CA LYS A 75 -13.77 -15.84 17.28
C LYS A 75 -13.97 -14.46 16.63
N VAL A 76 -13.59 -13.43 17.36
CA VAL A 76 -13.47 -12.08 16.80
C VAL A 76 -12.22 -12.01 15.92
N ASN A 77 -12.37 -11.51 14.72
CA ASN A 77 -11.26 -11.14 13.85
C ASN A 77 -11.16 -9.63 13.76
N GLY A 78 -9.94 -9.11 13.84
CA GLY A 78 -9.66 -7.69 13.81
C GLY A 78 -8.69 -7.33 12.68
N LYS A 79 -8.85 -6.12 12.15
CA LYS A 79 -7.93 -5.52 11.17
C LYS A 79 -7.94 -4.01 11.29
N LYS A 80 -6.74 -3.42 11.37
CA LYS A 80 -6.61 -1.97 11.24
C LYS A 80 -6.72 -1.59 9.76
N LEU A 81 -7.58 -0.65 9.47
CA LEU A 81 -7.78 -0.10 8.14
C LEU A 81 -7.40 1.38 8.14
N TYR A 82 -6.76 1.80 7.06
CA TYR A 82 -6.24 3.15 6.88
C TYR A 82 -6.89 3.74 5.63
N ALA A 83 -7.48 4.91 5.75
CA ALA A 83 -7.96 5.68 4.61
C ALA A 83 -7.19 6.99 4.51
N ASN A 84 -6.84 7.36 3.31
CA ASN A 84 -6.15 8.60 2.97
C ASN A 84 -6.77 9.21 1.70
N LEU A 85 -6.34 10.39 1.30
CA LEU A 85 -6.95 11.15 0.20
C LEU A 85 -6.93 10.43 -1.15
N ILE A 86 -6.02 9.47 -1.33
CA ILE A 86 -5.84 8.73 -2.59
C ILE A 86 -6.23 7.25 -2.49
N SER A 87 -6.81 6.81 -1.37
CA SER A 87 -7.24 5.42 -1.20
C SER A 87 -8.19 4.99 -2.32
N GLY A 88 -7.83 3.92 -3.05
CA GLY A 88 -8.59 3.37 -4.16
C GLY A 88 -8.55 4.19 -5.46
N LYS A 89 -7.81 5.31 -5.51
CA LYS A 89 -7.69 6.11 -6.72
C LYS A 89 -6.69 5.51 -7.69
N ARG A 90 -7.01 5.69 -8.98
CA ARG A 90 -6.09 5.34 -10.07
C ARG A 90 -4.90 6.29 -10.07
N TYR A 91 -3.74 5.74 -10.42
CA TYR A 91 -2.49 6.50 -10.54
C TYR A 91 -1.70 6.06 -11.79
N THR A 92 -0.71 6.84 -12.14
CA THR A 92 0.29 6.48 -13.15
C THR A 92 1.68 6.46 -12.53
N THR A 93 2.58 5.66 -13.10
CA THR A 93 3.98 5.63 -12.70
C THR A 93 4.92 5.75 -13.89
N THR A 94 6.06 6.39 -13.65
CA THR A 94 7.19 6.44 -14.58
C THR A 94 8.47 6.11 -13.78
N PRO A 95 9.20 5.02 -14.12
CA PRO A 95 8.84 4.02 -15.11
C PRO A 95 7.58 3.22 -14.71
N HIS A 96 7.04 2.51 -15.69
CA HIS A 96 6.01 1.53 -15.41
C HIS A 96 6.57 0.43 -14.49
N TRP A 97 5.76 -0.13 -13.61
CA TRP A 97 6.17 -1.22 -12.73
C TRP A 97 6.72 -2.41 -13.52
N GLY A 98 7.75 -3.06 -13.00
CA GLY A 98 8.40 -4.21 -13.65
C GLY A 98 7.83 -5.55 -13.23
N TRP A 99 7.34 -5.65 -11.99
CA TRP A 99 6.78 -6.87 -11.42
C TRP A 99 5.89 -6.53 -10.24
N MET A 100 4.82 -7.29 -10.10
CA MET A 100 3.94 -7.25 -8.93
C MET A 100 3.66 -8.68 -8.46
N SER A 101 3.53 -8.88 -7.16
CA SER A 101 3.15 -10.18 -6.61
C SER A 101 1.68 -10.45 -6.90
N GLY A 102 1.36 -11.67 -7.36
CA GLY A 102 0.01 -12.08 -7.73
C GLY A 102 -1.05 -11.95 -6.62
N ASP A 103 -0.62 -11.91 -5.35
CA ASP A 103 -1.54 -11.76 -4.22
C ASP A 103 -1.84 -10.29 -3.88
N ILE A 104 -1.23 -9.32 -4.57
CA ILE A 104 -1.58 -7.89 -4.46
C ILE A 104 -2.96 -7.64 -5.04
N PHE A 105 -3.31 -8.44 -6.04
CA PHE A 105 -4.59 -8.37 -6.71
C PHE A 105 -5.58 -9.25 -5.99
N GLY A 106 -6.57 -8.68 -5.34
CA GLY A 106 -7.83 -9.35 -5.16
C GLY A 106 -8.41 -9.67 -6.56
N GLU A 107 -9.31 -10.60 -6.68
CA GLU A 107 -9.93 -11.00 -7.97
C GLU A 107 -10.53 -9.83 -8.77
N ASN A 108 -10.67 -8.65 -8.15
CA ASN A 108 -11.22 -7.42 -8.74
C ASN A 108 -10.19 -6.28 -8.90
N ASP A 109 -8.95 -6.46 -8.48
CA ASP A 109 -7.88 -5.51 -8.76
C ASP A 109 -7.44 -5.73 -10.21
N VAL A 110 -8.17 -5.15 -11.14
CA VAL A 110 -7.86 -5.24 -12.57
C VAL A 110 -6.49 -4.64 -12.81
N LEU A 111 -5.54 -5.48 -13.17
CA LEU A 111 -4.37 -5.07 -13.92
C LEU A 111 -4.88 -4.39 -15.20
N GLY A 112 -4.97 -3.07 -15.17
CA GLY A 112 -5.16 -2.35 -16.40
C GLY A 112 -3.99 -2.70 -17.33
N THR A 113 -4.27 -3.01 -18.59
CA THR A 113 -3.27 -3.14 -19.65
C THR A 113 -2.62 -1.78 -19.93
N ASP A 114 -3.16 -0.72 -19.37
CA ASP A 114 -2.61 0.63 -19.34
C ASP A 114 -1.65 0.81 -18.14
N SER A 115 -0.98 1.94 -18.05
CA SER A 115 -0.04 2.29 -16.98
C SER A 115 -0.69 2.52 -15.61
N THR A 116 -1.99 2.27 -15.46
CA THR A 116 -2.72 2.48 -14.21
C THR A 116 -2.85 1.18 -13.42
N THR A 117 -2.60 1.24 -12.14
CA THR A 117 -2.77 0.12 -11.20
C THR A 117 -3.30 0.65 -9.87
N LEU A 118 -3.74 -0.23 -9.00
CA LEU A 118 -4.17 0.12 -7.64
C LEU A 118 -3.25 -0.43 -6.56
N GLY A 119 -2.15 -1.08 -6.95
CA GLY A 119 -1.21 -1.71 -6.01
C GLY A 119 -0.61 -0.78 -4.97
N LEU A 120 -0.54 0.54 -5.25
CA LEU A 120 0.01 1.57 -4.34
C LEU A 120 -1.06 2.42 -3.63
N THR A 121 -2.35 2.13 -3.84
CA THR A 121 -3.47 2.91 -3.26
C THR A 121 -4.58 2.01 -2.70
N ASN A 122 -4.29 0.72 -2.48
CA ASN A 122 -5.28 -0.27 -2.09
C ASN A 122 -5.39 -0.48 -0.56
N GLY A 123 -4.67 0.31 0.23
CA GLY A 123 -4.65 0.23 1.69
C GLY A 123 -3.92 -0.99 2.26
N LYS A 124 -3.09 -1.67 1.46
CA LYS A 124 -2.37 -2.87 1.88
C LYS A 124 -0.89 -2.57 2.11
N ARG A 125 -0.47 -2.55 3.36
CA ARG A 125 0.94 -2.42 3.72
C ARG A 125 1.70 -3.73 3.51
N GLY A 126 2.95 -3.60 3.08
CA GLY A 126 3.87 -4.72 2.92
C GLY A 126 4.25 -5.39 4.23
N ASN A 127 4.87 -6.54 4.12
CA ASN A 127 5.53 -7.21 5.24
C ASN A 127 6.84 -7.85 4.77
N ILE A 128 7.74 -8.12 5.72
CA ILE A 128 9.06 -8.72 5.41
C ILE A 128 9.01 -10.22 5.14
N ALA A 129 7.90 -10.89 5.48
CA ALA A 129 7.78 -12.34 5.38
C ALA A 129 7.35 -12.80 3.98
N SER A 130 6.77 -11.91 3.19
CA SER A 130 6.32 -12.20 1.82
C SER A 130 6.66 -11.06 0.86
N PHE A 131 6.62 -11.33 -0.44
CA PHE A 131 6.74 -10.31 -1.47
C PHE A 131 5.41 -9.61 -1.78
N THR A 132 4.34 -9.99 -1.12
CA THR A 132 3.05 -9.32 -1.20
C THR A 132 2.88 -8.35 -0.05
N PRO A 133 2.35 -7.18 -0.27
CA PRO A 133 1.85 -6.56 -1.50
C PRO A 133 2.84 -5.56 -2.14
N TRP A 134 4.06 -5.95 -2.44
CA TRP A 134 5.09 -5.07 -2.98
C TRP A 134 4.96 -4.86 -4.49
N VAL A 135 5.02 -3.61 -4.92
CA VAL A 135 5.14 -3.22 -6.34
C VAL A 135 6.61 -2.91 -6.63
N ALA A 136 7.18 -3.61 -7.61
CA ALA A 136 8.59 -3.53 -7.97
C ALA A 136 8.82 -2.60 -9.16
N PHE A 137 9.77 -1.70 -9.03
CA PHE A 137 10.20 -0.77 -10.07
C PHE A 137 11.66 -0.98 -10.40
N LYS A 138 11.96 -1.21 -11.68
CA LYS A 138 13.33 -1.26 -12.19
C LYS A 138 13.82 0.16 -12.48
N LEU A 139 14.74 0.62 -11.65
CA LEU A 139 15.31 1.95 -11.77
C LEU A 139 16.74 1.88 -12.32
N ASN A 140 17.11 2.84 -13.14
CA ASN A 140 18.41 2.95 -13.78
C ASN A 140 18.66 4.39 -14.25
N GLU A 141 19.80 4.64 -14.89
CA GLU A 141 20.17 5.96 -15.38
C GLU A 141 19.18 6.57 -16.40
N LYS A 142 18.48 5.72 -17.18
CA LYS A 142 17.51 6.21 -18.18
C LYS A 142 16.28 6.86 -17.56
N ASN A 143 15.96 6.51 -16.31
CA ASN A 143 14.88 7.13 -15.54
C ASN A 143 15.43 7.92 -14.33
N ASN A 144 16.68 8.35 -14.38
CA ASN A 144 17.39 9.09 -13.33
C ASN A 144 17.41 8.36 -11.97
N ASN A 145 17.23 7.04 -11.96
CA ASN A 145 17.03 6.22 -10.77
C ASN A 145 15.82 6.69 -9.92
N GLU A 146 14.79 7.23 -10.57
CA GLU A 146 13.60 7.79 -9.93
C GLU A 146 12.33 7.06 -10.37
N LEU A 147 11.44 6.85 -9.42
CA LEU A 147 10.03 6.51 -9.61
C LEU A 147 9.22 7.80 -9.45
N VAL A 148 8.46 8.16 -10.47
CA VAL A 148 7.45 9.23 -10.38
C VAL A 148 6.07 8.60 -10.32
N PHE A 149 5.37 8.78 -9.20
CA PHE A 149 3.99 8.39 -8.99
C PHE A 149 3.09 9.62 -9.13
N SER A 150 1.99 9.53 -9.86
CA SER A 150 1.10 10.67 -10.11
C SER A 150 -0.37 10.28 -9.98
N VAL A 151 -1.14 11.11 -9.28
CA VAL A 151 -2.59 10.94 -9.08
C VAL A 151 -3.34 12.22 -9.40
N ASP A 152 -4.49 12.09 -10.10
CA ASP A 152 -5.57 13.09 -10.12
C ASP A 152 -6.54 12.75 -8.98
N MET A 153 -6.65 13.63 -8.00
CA MET A 153 -7.59 13.47 -6.87
C MET A 153 -9.03 13.87 -7.23
N GLU A 154 -9.27 14.20 -8.53
CA GLU A 154 -10.56 14.56 -9.14
C GLU A 154 -11.13 15.89 -8.67
N LYS A 155 -10.79 16.33 -7.50
CA LYS A 155 -11.18 17.64 -6.91
C LYS A 155 -10.01 18.20 -6.10
N PRO A 156 -9.99 19.54 -5.88
CA PRO A 156 -9.04 20.13 -4.97
C PRO A 156 -9.23 19.59 -3.54
N VAL A 157 -8.13 19.26 -2.88
CA VAL A 157 -8.04 18.84 -1.48
C VAL A 157 -6.80 19.44 -0.85
N THR A 158 -6.79 19.63 0.46
CA THR A 158 -5.62 20.10 1.18
C THR A 158 -4.70 18.93 1.47
N ILE A 159 -3.46 19.01 1.00
CA ILE A 159 -2.40 18.02 1.24
C ILE A 159 -1.48 18.56 2.33
N SER A 160 -1.21 17.76 3.35
CA SER A 160 -0.33 18.13 4.47
C SER A 160 0.77 17.10 4.75
N LYS A 161 0.63 15.89 4.22
CA LYS A 161 1.57 14.80 4.52
C LYS A 161 1.51 13.72 3.45
N VAL A 162 2.67 13.14 3.15
CA VAL A 162 2.80 11.93 2.32
C VAL A 162 3.54 10.86 3.11
N VAL A 163 3.02 9.63 3.10
CA VAL A 163 3.65 8.46 3.73
C VAL A 163 3.84 7.38 2.68
N PHE A 164 4.98 6.70 2.68
CA PHE A 164 5.23 5.58 1.79
C PHE A 164 6.11 4.52 2.45
N GLY A 165 5.91 3.28 2.06
CA GLY A 165 6.72 2.18 2.53
C GLY A 165 7.66 1.67 1.44
N THR A 166 8.93 1.38 1.82
CA THR A 166 9.93 0.81 0.92
C THR A 166 10.67 -0.35 1.57
N LEU A 167 11.20 -1.26 0.74
CA LEU A 167 11.85 -2.48 1.19
C LEU A 167 13.36 -2.43 0.99
N TYR A 168 14.11 -2.89 2.00
CA TYR A 168 15.48 -3.33 1.88
C TYR A 168 15.53 -4.85 1.74
N ASN A 169 16.07 -5.34 0.64
CA ASN A 169 16.28 -6.76 0.41
C ASN A 169 17.49 -6.96 -0.54
N PRO A 170 18.71 -6.99 -0.01
CA PRO A 170 19.93 -7.03 -0.82
C PRO A 170 20.03 -8.32 -1.66
N ALA A 171 19.47 -9.44 -1.20
CA ALA A 171 19.46 -10.69 -1.94
C ALA A 171 18.69 -10.61 -3.27
N PHE A 172 17.82 -9.61 -3.42
CA PHE A 172 17.07 -9.34 -4.65
C PHE A 172 17.39 -7.98 -5.25
N ARG A 173 18.49 -7.36 -4.85
CA ARG A 173 18.94 -6.04 -5.33
C ARG A 173 17.95 -4.91 -5.05
N VAL A 174 17.23 -4.99 -3.93
CA VAL A 174 16.22 -4.02 -3.56
C VAL A 174 16.79 -3.10 -2.47
N LEU A 175 16.87 -1.80 -2.77
CA LEU A 175 17.19 -0.75 -1.81
C LEU A 175 15.95 0.14 -1.58
N PRO A 176 15.77 0.63 -0.34
CA PRO A 176 14.71 1.61 -0.07
C PRO A 176 15.01 2.96 -0.72
N ALA A 177 14.03 3.84 -0.75
CA ALA A 177 14.22 5.18 -1.26
C ALA A 177 15.30 5.93 -0.47
N SER A 178 16.22 6.60 -1.17
CA SER A 178 17.26 7.48 -0.60
C SER A 178 16.82 8.94 -0.55
N ALA A 179 15.84 9.32 -1.34
CA ALA A 179 15.22 10.64 -1.31
C ALA A 179 13.78 10.55 -1.81
N ALA A 180 12.98 11.54 -1.42
CA ALA A 180 11.64 11.72 -1.91
C ALA A 180 11.33 13.21 -2.12
N ARG A 181 10.45 13.51 -3.08
CA ARG A 181 9.95 14.83 -3.40
C ARG A 181 8.46 14.78 -3.66
N VAL A 182 7.75 15.79 -3.17
CA VAL A 182 6.30 15.97 -3.40
C VAL A 182 6.07 17.26 -4.15
N GLU A 183 5.38 17.15 -5.26
CA GLU A 183 4.99 18.26 -6.12
C GLU A 183 3.47 18.22 -6.33
N VAL A 184 2.84 19.37 -6.37
CA VAL A 184 1.38 19.49 -6.52
C VAL A 184 1.00 20.48 -7.60
N SER A 185 -0.20 20.30 -8.16
CA SER A 185 -0.75 21.18 -9.18
C SER A 185 -2.27 21.30 -9.03
N THR A 186 -2.81 22.44 -9.44
CA THR A 186 -4.26 22.66 -9.55
C THR A 186 -4.81 22.34 -10.95
N ASP A 187 -3.97 22.41 -11.98
CA ASP A 187 -4.35 22.27 -13.40
C ASP A 187 -3.74 21.03 -14.10
N GLY A 188 -2.85 20.31 -13.41
CA GLY A 188 -2.15 19.13 -13.94
C GLY A 188 -1.00 19.45 -14.91
N LYS A 189 -0.67 20.72 -15.11
CA LYS A 189 0.36 21.19 -16.05
C LYS A 189 1.58 21.74 -15.31
N GLU A 190 1.36 22.75 -14.48
CA GLU A 190 2.40 23.38 -13.70
C GLU A 190 2.42 22.77 -12.30
N PHE A 191 3.56 22.19 -11.92
CA PHE A 191 3.76 21.55 -10.62
C PHE A 191 4.70 22.38 -9.76
N LYS A 192 4.33 22.56 -8.49
CA LYS A 192 5.11 23.22 -7.47
C LYS A 192 5.57 22.22 -6.42
N GLU A 193 6.85 22.20 -6.09
CA GLU A 193 7.37 21.43 -4.97
C GLU A 193 6.84 21.98 -3.64
N ILE A 194 6.36 21.08 -2.78
CA ILE A 194 5.86 21.42 -1.43
C ILE A 194 6.60 20.68 -0.32
N ALA A 195 7.37 19.65 -0.64
CA ALA A 195 8.22 18.95 0.30
C ALA A 195 9.30 18.14 -0.43
N GLN A 196 10.47 18.00 0.20
CA GLN A 196 11.52 17.08 -0.19
C GLN A 196 12.30 16.59 1.02
N ALA A 197 12.85 15.39 0.96
CA ALA A 197 13.74 14.83 1.97
C ALA A 197 14.76 13.88 1.35
N SER A 198 15.93 13.78 2.02
CA SER A 198 16.93 12.74 1.74
C SER A 198 17.10 11.88 2.98
N TYR A 199 17.32 10.58 2.77
CA TYR A 199 17.35 9.59 3.85
C TYR A 199 18.72 8.94 3.94
N THR A 200 19.36 9.08 5.09
CA THR A 200 20.50 8.25 5.46
C THR A 200 19.99 6.98 6.12
N ARG A 201 20.40 5.82 5.60
CA ARG A 201 19.87 4.54 6.03
C ARG A 201 20.91 3.70 6.73
N GLU A 202 20.49 3.10 7.84
CA GLU A 202 21.21 2.00 8.45
C GLU A 202 20.56 0.68 8.02
N TYR A 203 21.37 -0.18 7.41
CA TYR A 203 20.92 -1.46 6.92
C TYR A 203 21.31 -2.58 7.89
N PRO A 204 20.46 -3.59 8.07
CA PRO A 204 20.85 -4.79 8.82
C PRO A 204 21.96 -5.51 8.06
N GLU A 205 22.89 -6.12 8.78
CA GLU A 205 23.96 -6.94 8.20
C GLU A 205 23.40 -8.08 7.36
N HIS A 206 22.29 -8.65 7.80
CA HIS A 206 21.60 -9.74 7.13
C HIS A 206 20.08 -9.52 7.11
N GLY A 207 19.43 -10.10 6.09
CA GLY A 207 17.97 -10.15 6.01
C GLY A 207 17.34 -8.95 5.34
N ARG A 208 16.07 -8.72 5.68
CA ARG A 208 15.19 -7.71 5.07
C ARG A 208 14.76 -6.69 6.11
N LYS A 209 14.50 -5.48 5.67
CA LYS A 209 13.96 -4.41 6.53
C LYS A 209 12.96 -3.57 5.76
N MET A 210 11.84 -3.27 6.38
CA MET A 210 10.90 -2.29 5.85
C MET A 210 11.26 -0.91 6.40
N PHE A 211 11.08 0.10 5.57
CA PHE A 211 11.17 1.50 5.94
C PHE A 211 9.83 2.15 5.63
N THR A 212 9.28 2.87 6.58
CA THR A 212 8.12 3.74 6.39
C THR A 212 8.59 5.16 6.58
N ASP A 213 8.47 5.96 5.55
CA ASP A 213 8.91 7.34 5.53
C ASP A 213 7.72 8.28 5.48
N THR A 214 7.86 9.41 6.15
CA THR A 214 6.86 10.46 6.18
C THR A 214 7.49 11.76 5.71
N LEU A 215 6.86 12.42 4.73
CA LEU A 215 7.14 13.80 4.35
C LEU A 215 6.00 14.67 4.85
N GLU A 216 6.28 15.51 5.83
CA GLU A 216 5.40 16.59 6.21
C GLU A 216 5.47 17.68 5.14
N CYS A 217 4.32 18.13 4.67
CA CYS A 217 4.20 19.16 3.64
C CYS A 217 3.58 20.42 4.25
N THR A 218 3.96 21.59 3.73
CA THR A 218 3.16 22.79 4.02
C THR A 218 1.75 22.58 3.46
N PRO A 219 0.68 22.69 4.30
CA PRO A 219 -0.68 22.47 3.85
C PRO A 219 -0.98 23.26 2.58
N THR A 220 -1.29 22.57 1.50
CA THR A 220 -1.46 23.17 0.16
C THR A 220 -2.68 22.55 -0.52
N GLU A 221 -3.59 23.39 -1.01
CA GLU A 221 -4.73 22.94 -1.80
C GLU A 221 -4.29 22.61 -3.23
N ALA A 222 -4.58 21.40 -3.68
CA ALA A 222 -4.26 20.94 -5.02
C ALA A 222 -5.20 19.80 -5.47
N ARG A 223 -5.30 19.61 -6.80
CA ARG A 223 -6.01 18.47 -7.40
C ARG A 223 -5.06 17.37 -7.84
N TYR A 224 -3.86 17.70 -8.27
CA TYR A 224 -2.89 16.73 -8.77
C TYR A 224 -1.69 16.67 -7.84
N ILE A 225 -1.20 15.46 -7.61
CA ILE A 225 0.01 15.22 -6.83
C ILE A 225 0.99 14.35 -7.63
N LYS A 226 2.27 14.67 -7.52
CA LYS A 226 3.38 13.81 -7.91
C LYS A 226 4.24 13.51 -6.69
N VAL A 227 4.56 12.23 -6.51
CA VAL A 227 5.53 11.76 -5.52
C VAL A 227 6.68 11.13 -6.27
N THR A 228 7.86 11.71 -6.16
CA THR A 228 9.08 11.18 -6.76
C THR A 228 9.90 10.49 -5.69
N LEU A 229 10.19 9.20 -5.87
CA LEU A 229 11.05 8.41 -4.98
C LEU A 229 12.34 8.06 -5.73
N LYS A 230 13.48 8.43 -5.16
CA LYS A 230 14.78 8.10 -5.71
C LYS A 230 15.30 6.79 -5.11
N SER A 231 15.79 5.89 -5.94
CA SER A 231 16.42 4.65 -5.50
C SER A 231 17.60 4.90 -4.55
N GLY A 232 17.85 3.95 -3.67
CA GLY A 232 19.02 3.92 -2.78
C GLY A 232 20.38 3.83 -3.50
N GLY A 233 20.39 3.68 -4.82
CA GLY A 233 21.59 3.67 -5.64
C GLY A 233 21.92 2.31 -6.25
N THR A 234 23.16 1.86 -6.07
CA THR A 234 23.68 0.63 -6.66
C THR A 234 24.15 -0.34 -5.58
N LEU A 235 24.09 -1.61 -5.89
CA LEU A 235 24.64 -2.70 -5.08
C LEU A 235 25.83 -3.34 -5.79
N ARG A 236 26.85 -3.75 -5.03
CA ARG A 236 27.88 -4.63 -5.55
C ARG A 236 27.35 -6.06 -5.62
N ASN A 237 27.67 -6.74 -6.67
CA ASN A 237 27.15 -8.04 -7.02
C ASN A 237 27.44 -9.17 -6.02
N GLY A 238 28.44 -9.04 -5.15
CA GLY A 238 28.76 -10.01 -4.11
C GLY A 238 27.66 -10.20 -3.03
N ILE A 239 26.62 -9.39 -3.04
CA ILE A 239 25.47 -9.47 -2.12
C ILE A 239 24.29 -10.23 -2.77
N ASP A 240 24.26 -10.31 -4.10
CA ASP A 240 23.21 -11.01 -4.85
C ASP A 240 23.60 -12.48 -5.08
N CYS A 241 22.74 -13.40 -4.68
CA CYS A 241 22.89 -14.84 -4.95
C CYS A 241 22.74 -15.23 -6.43
N ARG A 242 22.56 -14.30 -7.36
CA ARG A 242 22.36 -14.53 -8.80
C ARG A 242 23.65 -14.43 -9.61
N LYS A 243 24.73 -14.98 -9.19
CA LYS A 243 25.94 -15.36 -9.96
C LYS A 243 26.48 -14.36 -11.03
N ASP A 244 26.30 -13.08 -10.89
CA ASP A 244 26.97 -12.11 -11.72
C ASP A 244 28.37 -11.81 -11.15
N SER A 245 29.25 -11.14 -11.86
CA SER A 245 30.61 -10.88 -11.38
C SER A 245 30.62 -10.08 -10.06
N PRO A 246 31.46 -10.45 -9.07
CA PRO A 246 31.55 -9.70 -7.80
C PRO A 246 31.99 -8.23 -7.95
N GLU A 247 32.49 -7.87 -9.11
CA GLU A 247 33.00 -6.52 -9.40
C GLU A 247 31.92 -5.63 -10.04
N ASP A 248 30.80 -6.22 -10.53
CA ASP A 248 29.76 -5.46 -11.19
C ASP A 248 28.98 -4.60 -10.17
N ILE A 249 28.81 -3.35 -10.51
CA ILE A 249 27.94 -2.41 -9.79
C ILE A 249 26.63 -2.34 -10.57
N ILE A 250 25.54 -2.77 -9.94
CA ILE A 250 24.22 -2.83 -10.59
C ILE A 250 23.25 -1.88 -9.93
N PRO A 251 22.35 -1.26 -10.73
CA PRO A 251 21.26 -0.47 -10.18
C PRO A 251 20.37 -1.32 -9.28
N SER A 252 19.89 -0.72 -8.20
CA SER A 252 18.92 -1.36 -7.32
C SER A 252 17.50 -1.16 -7.82
N ASP A 253 16.67 -2.20 -7.65
CA ASP A 253 15.23 -2.07 -7.79
C ASP A 253 14.65 -1.33 -6.57
N LEU A 254 13.53 -0.65 -6.76
CA LEU A 254 12.75 -0.03 -5.68
C LEU A 254 11.44 -0.80 -5.51
N TYR A 255 11.18 -1.28 -4.30
CA TYR A 255 9.90 -1.91 -3.95
C TYR A 255 9.12 -1.00 -3.03
N VAL A 256 7.90 -0.69 -3.45
CA VAL A 256 6.96 0.19 -2.72
C VAL A 256 5.71 -0.62 -2.38
N ASP A 257 5.19 -0.48 -1.16
CA ASP A 257 3.96 -1.17 -0.74
C ASP A 257 2.71 -0.31 -0.93
N GLU A 258 2.75 0.90 -0.39
CA GLU A 258 1.62 1.83 -0.40
C GLU A 258 2.14 3.26 -0.39
N ILE A 259 1.41 4.16 -1.06
CA ILE A 259 1.61 5.60 -0.96
C ILE A 259 0.32 6.20 -0.39
N GLU A 260 0.45 6.95 0.69
CA GLU A 260 -0.66 7.58 1.38
C GLU A 260 -0.50 9.10 1.34
N VAL A 261 -1.59 9.81 1.13
CA VAL A 261 -1.65 11.28 1.10
C VAL A 261 -2.68 11.75 2.11
N TYR A 262 -2.30 12.71 2.95
CA TYR A 262 -3.13 13.28 4.01
C TYR A 262 -3.17 14.80 3.95
#